data_400091114b992ff0ef0043916c54939b
#
_entry.id   400091114b992ff0ef0043916c54939b
#
_cell.length_a   1.000
_cell.length_b   1.000
_cell.length_c   1.000
_cell.angle_alpha   90.00
_cell.angle_beta   90.00
_cell.angle_gamma   90.00
#
_symmetry.space_group_name_H-M   'P 1'
#
loop_
_entity.id
_entity.type
_entity.pdbx_description
1 polymer ?
#
loop_
_entity_poly.entity_id
_entity_poly.type
_entity_poly.pdbx_seq_one_letter_code
_entity_poly.pdbx_strand_id
1 'polypeptide(L)'
;MIKIPTGTERLRPFVPTMDFEMSKRFYETIGFEKVLDGEVAIFNTGSGGFILQRYYQQDWAGNFMMSLLVDDLDAWWSHLESLDLVKHFGVDPPRPPAVQPWGLRVAFVVDPAGVLWHIAQRREGVVQDV
;
A
#
# COMPACT_ATOMS: atom_id res chain seq x y z
N MET A 1 -11.61 -5.63 -29.97
CA MET A 1 -10.99 -5.42 -28.63
C MET A 1 -9.59 -4.90 -28.81
N ILE A 2 -9.27 -3.86 -28.09
CA ILE A 2 -7.92 -3.29 -28.10
C ILE A 2 -7.12 -3.93 -26.97
N LYS A 3 -5.93 -4.41 -27.33
CA LYS A 3 -5.01 -4.98 -26.34
C LYS A 3 -3.75 -4.14 -26.30
N ILE A 4 -3.22 -3.97 -25.11
CA ILE A 4 -1.92 -3.32 -24.96
C ILE A 4 -0.82 -4.25 -25.51
N PRO A 5 0.31 -3.68 -25.96
CA PRO A 5 1.41 -4.49 -26.49
C PRO A 5 1.93 -5.51 -25.48
N THR A 6 2.38 -6.65 -25.98
CA THR A 6 3.06 -7.65 -25.15
C THR A 6 4.34 -7.04 -24.57
N GLY A 7 4.73 -7.48 -23.39
CA GLY A 7 5.90 -6.92 -22.70
C GLY A 7 5.59 -5.69 -21.86
N THR A 8 4.30 -5.28 -21.80
CA THR A 8 3.87 -4.24 -20.86
C THR A 8 3.91 -4.83 -19.46
N GLU A 9 4.65 -4.16 -18.58
CA GLU A 9 4.95 -4.70 -17.28
C GLU A 9 4.18 -4.00 -16.15
N ARG A 10 4.80 -3.98 -15.01
CA ARG A 10 4.22 -3.55 -13.76
C ARG A 10 4.00 -2.05 -13.73
N LEU A 11 2.84 -1.65 -13.26
CA LEU A 11 2.51 -0.25 -12.99
C LEU A 11 3.05 0.13 -11.62
N ARG A 12 3.74 1.26 -11.52
CA ARG A 12 4.24 1.80 -10.26
C ARG A 12 3.97 3.29 -10.16
N PRO A 13 3.13 3.73 -9.21
CA PRO A 13 3.02 5.15 -8.92
C PRO A 13 4.23 5.65 -8.14
N PHE A 14 4.48 6.95 -8.22
CA PHE A 14 5.44 7.63 -7.36
C PHE A 14 4.74 8.04 -6.07
N VAL A 15 5.32 7.70 -4.93
CA VAL A 15 4.73 7.92 -3.62
C VAL A 15 5.62 8.88 -2.83
N PRO A 16 5.03 9.94 -2.26
CA PRO A 16 5.82 10.93 -1.50
C PRO A 16 6.31 10.35 -0.18
N THR A 17 7.43 10.87 0.30
CA THR A 17 7.91 10.59 1.65
C THR A 17 8.25 11.89 2.36
N MET A 18 7.90 11.98 3.63
CA MET A 18 8.35 13.06 4.51
C MET A 18 9.74 12.74 5.06
N ASP A 19 9.93 11.51 5.48
CA ASP A 19 11.20 10.96 5.95
C ASP A 19 11.45 9.69 5.15
N PHE A 20 12.35 9.79 4.18
CA PHE A 20 12.59 8.72 3.21
C PHE A 20 13.05 7.42 3.89
N GLU A 21 13.97 7.51 4.85
CA GLU A 21 14.47 6.32 5.53
C GLU A 21 13.40 5.67 6.39
N MET A 22 12.57 6.46 7.07
CA MET A 22 11.48 5.94 7.88
C MET A 22 10.44 5.24 7.00
N SER A 23 10.06 5.84 5.88
CA SER A 23 9.10 5.23 4.97
C SER A 23 9.61 3.92 4.38
N LYS A 24 10.92 3.85 4.04
CA LYS A 24 11.51 2.58 3.60
C LYS A 24 11.37 1.50 4.67
N ARG A 25 11.72 1.81 5.91
CA ARG A 25 11.60 0.84 7.01
C ARG A 25 10.15 0.43 7.24
N PHE A 26 9.22 1.37 7.09
CA PHE A 26 7.79 1.09 7.23
C PHE A 26 7.35 0.02 6.22
N TYR A 27 7.67 0.21 4.95
CA TYR A 27 7.24 -0.72 3.93
C TYR A 27 7.97 -2.05 3.97
N GLU A 28 9.23 -2.05 4.39
CA GLU A 28 9.95 -3.31 4.66
C GLU A 28 9.31 -4.08 5.83
N THR A 29 8.88 -3.36 6.86
CA THR A 29 8.20 -3.96 8.02
C THR A 29 6.85 -4.55 7.63
N ILE A 30 6.10 -3.86 6.77
CA ILE A 30 4.85 -4.39 6.20
C ILE A 30 5.11 -5.72 5.48
N GLY A 31 6.27 -5.86 4.84
CA GLY A 31 6.68 -7.09 4.18
C GLY A 31 6.79 -6.97 2.66
N PHE A 32 6.67 -5.77 2.11
CA PHE A 32 6.86 -5.60 0.66
C PHE A 32 8.34 -5.76 0.30
N GLU A 33 8.58 -6.26 -0.90
CA GLU A 33 9.93 -6.51 -1.38
C GLU A 33 10.57 -5.24 -1.93
N LYS A 34 11.69 -4.81 -1.31
CA LYS A 34 12.45 -3.69 -1.82
C LYS A 34 13.41 -4.19 -2.90
N VAL A 35 13.23 -3.74 -4.14
CA VAL A 35 14.00 -4.20 -5.29
C VAL A 35 15.02 -3.20 -5.76
N LEU A 36 14.95 -1.96 -5.29
CA LEU A 36 15.95 -0.92 -5.56
C LEU A 36 16.00 0.03 -4.39
N ASP A 37 17.22 0.43 -4.01
CA ASP A 37 17.45 1.36 -2.90
C ASP A 37 18.55 2.34 -3.31
N GLY A 38 18.16 3.53 -3.72
CA GLY A 38 19.07 4.58 -4.18
C GLY A 38 18.45 5.94 -3.96
N GLU A 39 18.50 6.80 -4.96
CA GLU A 39 17.84 8.11 -4.90
C GLU A 39 16.34 7.95 -4.73
N VAL A 40 15.79 6.87 -5.26
CA VAL A 40 14.42 6.42 -5.00
C VAL A 40 14.50 5.00 -4.46
N ALA A 41 13.42 4.53 -3.84
CA ALA A 41 13.30 3.14 -3.44
C ALA A 41 12.10 2.51 -4.16
N ILE A 42 12.29 1.33 -4.73
CA ILE A 42 11.24 0.63 -5.45
C ILE A 42 10.83 -0.59 -4.66
N PHE A 43 9.51 -0.71 -4.47
CA PHE A 43 8.90 -1.84 -3.76
C PHE A 43 7.93 -2.57 -4.68
N ASN A 44 7.94 -3.88 -4.59
CA ASN A 44 6.97 -4.74 -5.27
C ASN A 44 5.90 -5.22 -4.29
N THR A 45 4.65 -5.27 -4.77
CA THR A 45 3.49 -5.71 -3.99
C THR A 45 2.73 -6.75 -4.81
N GLY A 46 3.25 -7.97 -4.86
CA GLY A 46 2.66 -8.97 -5.75
C GLY A 46 2.85 -8.57 -7.21
N SER A 47 1.75 -8.33 -7.95
CA SER A 47 1.81 -7.95 -9.36
C SER A 47 2.03 -6.47 -9.59
N GLY A 48 1.89 -5.64 -8.56
CA GLY A 48 2.08 -4.20 -8.65
C GLY A 48 3.33 -3.73 -7.91
N GLY A 49 3.38 -2.45 -7.67
CA GLY A 49 4.46 -1.86 -6.91
C GLY A 49 4.37 -0.35 -6.85
N PHE A 50 5.37 0.28 -6.27
CA PHE A 50 5.43 1.73 -6.15
C PHE A 50 6.89 2.18 -5.99
N ILE A 51 7.09 3.47 -6.21
CA ILE A 51 8.41 4.11 -6.12
C ILE A 51 8.34 5.18 -5.04
N LEU A 52 9.10 5.03 -3.98
CA LEU A 52 9.24 6.08 -2.97
C LEU A 52 10.21 7.13 -3.48
N GLN A 53 9.81 8.40 -3.38
CA GLN A 53 10.67 9.52 -3.76
C GLN A 53 10.87 10.45 -2.57
N ARG A 54 11.93 11.25 -2.63
CA ARG A 54 12.33 12.16 -1.55
C ARG A 54 11.58 13.49 -1.59
N TYR A 55 10.41 13.52 -2.18
CA TYR A 55 9.59 14.71 -2.31
C TYR A 55 8.38 14.60 -1.40
N TYR A 56 8.08 15.67 -0.70
CA TYR A 56 6.92 15.72 0.19
C TYR A 56 6.12 17.00 -0.04
N GLN A 57 4.82 16.86 -0.15
CA GLN A 57 3.87 17.95 -0.10
C GLN A 57 2.66 17.44 0.67
N GLN A 58 2.31 18.14 1.74
CA GLN A 58 1.28 17.67 2.67
C GLN A 58 -0.06 17.42 1.99
N ASP A 59 -0.50 18.36 1.13
CA ASP A 59 -1.78 18.22 0.45
C ASP A 59 -1.81 17.04 -0.50
N TRP A 60 -0.69 16.74 -1.14
CA TRP A 60 -0.58 15.58 -2.02
C TRP A 60 -0.55 14.28 -1.21
N ALA A 61 0.32 14.19 -0.23
CA ALA A 61 0.46 12.97 0.57
C ALA A 61 -0.83 12.65 1.32
N GLY A 62 -1.47 13.66 1.88
CA GLY A 62 -2.71 13.48 2.64
C GLY A 62 -3.92 13.11 1.80
N ASN A 63 -3.83 13.25 0.48
CA ASN A 63 -4.88 12.86 -0.46
C ASN A 63 -4.49 11.70 -1.36
N PHE A 64 -3.33 11.12 -1.15
CA PHE A 64 -2.85 10.00 -1.94
C PHE A 64 -3.34 8.69 -1.33
N MET A 65 -3.95 7.84 -2.15
CA MET A 65 -4.47 6.56 -1.68
C MET A 65 -3.96 5.43 -2.56
N MET A 66 -3.67 4.30 -1.93
CA MET A 66 -3.29 3.06 -2.59
C MET A 66 -4.34 2.00 -2.27
N SER A 67 -4.67 1.18 -3.23
CA SER A 67 -5.58 0.05 -3.02
C SER A 67 -4.84 -1.25 -3.31
N LEU A 68 -4.77 -2.10 -2.31
CA LEU A 68 -4.18 -3.43 -2.42
C LEU A 68 -5.28 -4.48 -2.26
N LEU A 69 -5.56 -5.21 -3.33
CA LEU A 69 -6.52 -6.31 -3.27
C LEU A 69 -5.83 -7.56 -2.75
N VAL A 70 -6.44 -8.18 -1.76
CA VAL A 70 -5.89 -9.38 -1.12
C VAL A 70 -6.92 -10.49 -1.06
N ASP A 71 -6.45 -11.73 -1.06
CA ASP A 71 -7.34 -12.88 -0.98
C ASP A 71 -7.82 -13.15 0.44
N ASP A 72 -6.99 -12.83 1.44
CA ASP A 72 -7.28 -13.13 2.84
C ASP A 72 -7.02 -11.89 3.69
N LEU A 73 -8.05 -11.07 3.83
CA LEU A 73 -7.95 -9.83 4.61
C LEU A 73 -7.77 -10.11 6.10
N ASP A 74 -8.35 -11.18 6.61
CA ASP A 74 -8.18 -11.50 8.03
C ASP A 74 -6.74 -11.87 8.35
N ALA A 75 -6.06 -12.60 7.47
CA ALA A 75 -4.63 -12.88 7.61
C ALA A 75 -3.81 -11.59 7.55
N TRP A 76 -4.16 -10.68 6.64
CA TRP A 76 -3.52 -9.38 6.56
C TRP A 76 -3.72 -8.56 7.83
N TRP A 77 -4.95 -8.58 8.37
CA TRP A 77 -5.22 -7.85 9.61
C TRP A 77 -4.40 -8.38 10.78
N SER A 78 -4.34 -9.70 10.93
CA SER A 78 -3.50 -10.32 11.97
C SER A 78 -2.03 -9.95 11.80
N HIS A 79 -1.56 -9.93 10.56
CA HIS A 79 -0.20 -9.52 10.24
C HIS A 79 0.05 -8.07 10.66
N LEU A 80 -0.84 -7.15 10.28
CA LEU A 80 -0.70 -5.74 10.63
C LEU A 80 -0.69 -5.54 12.14
N GLU A 81 -1.57 -6.22 12.86
CA GLU A 81 -1.60 -6.12 14.32
C GLU A 81 -0.29 -6.58 14.96
N SER A 82 0.35 -7.58 14.39
CA SER A 82 1.59 -8.13 14.91
C SER A 82 2.78 -7.19 14.76
N LEU A 83 2.69 -6.17 13.90
CA LEU A 83 3.84 -5.31 13.56
C LEU A 83 4.03 -4.14 14.51
N ASP A 84 3.03 -3.80 15.33
CA ASP A 84 3.09 -2.70 16.29
C ASP A 84 3.50 -1.38 15.62
N LEU A 85 2.78 -1.04 14.54
CA LEU A 85 3.14 0.10 13.68
C LEU A 85 3.09 1.44 14.40
N VAL A 86 2.13 1.62 15.32
CA VAL A 86 2.00 2.86 16.09
C VAL A 86 3.25 3.09 16.92
N LYS A 87 3.72 2.06 17.62
CA LYS A 87 4.90 2.15 18.47
C LYS A 87 6.17 2.44 17.69
N HIS A 88 6.35 1.75 16.56
CA HIS A 88 7.60 1.84 15.81
C HIS A 88 7.68 3.03 14.88
N PHE A 89 6.55 3.54 14.39
CA PHE A 89 6.54 4.57 13.36
C PHE A 89 5.70 5.79 13.71
N GLY A 90 4.96 5.77 14.81
CA GLY A 90 4.14 6.91 15.21
C GLY A 90 2.98 7.22 14.26
N VAL A 91 2.59 6.25 13.44
CA VAL A 91 1.46 6.41 12.53
C VAL A 91 0.14 6.24 13.26
N ASP A 92 -0.96 6.66 12.61
CA ASP A 92 -2.29 6.40 13.15
C ASP A 92 -2.52 4.89 13.26
N PRO A 93 -3.30 4.44 14.26
CA PRO A 93 -3.62 3.03 14.37
C PRO A 93 -4.30 2.51 13.11
N PRO A 94 -3.90 1.35 12.60
CA PRO A 94 -4.62 0.70 11.51
C PRO A 94 -6.09 0.50 11.89
N ARG A 95 -6.98 0.61 10.91
CA ARG A 95 -8.42 0.40 11.13
C ARG A 95 -8.80 -1.01 10.73
N PRO A 96 -9.53 -1.74 11.60
CA PRO A 96 -9.89 -3.12 11.32
C PRO A 96 -10.82 -3.26 10.12
N PRO A 97 -10.86 -4.47 9.53
CA PRO A 97 -11.74 -4.74 8.39
C PRO A 97 -13.20 -4.40 8.69
N ALA A 98 -13.82 -3.67 7.76
CA ALA A 98 -15.23 -3.37 7.79
C ALA A 98 -15.75 -3.21 6.38
N VAL A 99 -17.03 -3.53 6.16
CA VAL A 99 -17.67 -3.36 4.86
C VAL A 99 -17.89 -1.87 4.62
N GLN A 100 -17.42 -1.39 3.49
CA GLN A 100 -17.52 0.02 3.11
C GLN A 100 -18.79 0.28 2.29
N PRO A 101 -19.19 1.56 2.15
CA PRO A 101 -20.41 1.88 1.36
C PRO A 101 -20.39 1.37 -0.07
N TRP A 102 -19.20 1.18 -0.66
CA TRP A 102 -19.09 0.64 -2.01
C TRP A 102 -19.07 -0.89 -2.06
N GLY A 103 -19.26 -1.57 -0.92
CA GLY A 103 -19.51 -3.01 -0.88
C GLY A 103 -18.29 -3.88 -0.59
N LEU A 104 -17.07 -3.34 -0.63
CA LEU A 104 -15.89 -4.11 -0.29
C LEU A 104 -15.61 -4.05 1.21
N ARG A 105 -15.03 -5.14 1.71
CA ARG A 105 -14.54 -5.20 3.08
C ARG A 105 -13.09 -4.74 3.07
N VAL A 106 -12.77 -3.69 3.83
CA VAL A 106 -11.47 -3.00 3.75
C VAL A 106 -10.92 -2.72 5.15
N ALA A 107 -9.62 -2.95 5.31
CA ALA A 107 -8.84 -2.41 6.41
C ALA A 107 -8.02 -1.22 5.92
N PHE A 108 -7.65 -0.31 6.81
CA PHE A 108 -6.91 0.88 6.43
C PHE A 108 -5.60 0.99 7.20
N VAL A 109 -4.56 1.43 6.50
CA VAL A 109 -3.23 1.70 7.06
C VAL A 109 -2.77 3.04 6.53
N VAL A 110 -2.18 3.87 7.41
CA VAL A 110 -1.60 5.16 7.01
C VAL A 110 -0.09 5.06 7.16
N ASP A 111 0.65 5.46 6.14
CA ASP A 111 2.11 5.43 6.19
C ASP A 111 2.68 6.69 6.90
N PRO A 112 4.01 6.75 7.15
CA PRO A 112 4.61 7.88 7.85
C PRO A 112 4.47 9.24 7.16
N ALA A 113 4.15 9.28 5.88
CA ALA A 113 3.92 10.54 5.16
C ALA A 113 2.44 10.92 5.10
N GLY A 114 1.54 10.07 5.58
CA GLY A 114 0.11 10.31 5.54
C GLY A 114 -0.60 9.64 4.36
N VAL A 115 0.10 8.84 3.58
CA VAL A 115 -0.51 8.10 2.46
C VAL A 115 -1.42 7.01 3.01
N LEU A 116 -2.65 6.96 2.50
CA LEU A 116 -3.66 6.01 2.96
C LEU A 116 -3.66 4.76 2.10
N TRP A 117 -3.54 3.60 2.74
CA TRP A 117 -3.67 2.30 2.08
C TRP A 117 -5.01 1.68 2.42
N HIS A 118 -5.71 1.25 1.38
CA HIS A 118 -6.87 0.36 1.48
C HIS A 118 -6.36 -1.07 1.28
N ILE A 119 -6.52 -1.91 2.29
CA ILE A 119 -6.27 -3.35 2.13
C ILE A 119 -7.64 -3.98 1.97
N ALA A 120 -7.97 -4.37 0.75
CA ALA A 120 -9.33 -4.72 0.37
C ALA A 120 -9.45 -6.20 0.07
N GLN A 121 -10.50 -6.82 0.63
CA GLN A 121 -10.80 -8.22 0.38
C GLN A 121 -11.21 -8.41 -1.07
N ARG A 122 -10.54 -9.33 -1.79
CA ARG A 122 -10.96 -9.70 -3.13
C ARG A 122 -12.35 -10.30 -3.07
N ARG A 123 -13.23 -9.84 -3.98
CA ARG A 123 -14.60 -10.33 -4.02
C ARG A 123 -14.60 -11.75 -4.53
N GLU A 124 -15.24 -12.67 -3.77
CA GLU A 124 -15.31 -14.06 -4.14
C GLU A 124 -16.12 -14.25 -5.44
N GLY A 125 -15.63 -15.12 -6.31
CA GLY A 125 -16.31 -15.43 -7.57
C GLY A 125 -16.11 -14.37 -8.65
N VAL A 126 -15.32 -13.32 -8.40
CA VAL A 126 -15.03 -12.29 -9.38
C VAL A 126 -13.62 -12.52 -9.91
N VAL A 127 -13.52 -12.72 -11.22
CA VAL A 127 -12.24 -13.00 -11.87
C VAL A 127 -11.40 -11.73 -11.98
N GLN A 128 -12.05 -10.60 -12.22
CA GLN A 128 -11.40 -9.30 -12.30
C GLN A 128 -11.99 -8.40 -11.23
N ASP A 129 -11.11 -7.85 -10.43
CA ASP A 129 -11.51 -6.97 -9.34
C ASP A 129 -11.54 -5.52 -9.78
N VAL A 130 -12.42 -4.82 -9.21
CA VAL A 130 -12.60 -3.40 -9.46
C VAL A 130 -12.57 -2.62 -8.16
#